data_3f33348ef6d82f7c4cb57fb3ac1f342c
#
_entry.id   3f33348ef6d82f7c4cb57fb3ac1f342c
#
_cell.length_a   1.000
_cell.length_b   1.000
_cell.length_c   1.000
_cell.angle_alpha   90.00
_cell.angle_beta   90.00
_cell.angle_gamma   90.00
#
_symmetry.space_group_name_H-M   'P 1'
#
loop_
_entity.id
_entity.type
_entity.pdbx_description
1 polymer ?
#
loop_
_entity_poly.entity_id
_entity_poly.type
_entity_poly.pdbx_seq_one_letter_code
_entity_poly.pdbx_strand_id
1 'polypeptide(L)'
;MLDVERKEKLPILVVDDEPSVGDALRLVLESNGYEVVLVTTGQDGIEQARNRRFGFSVVDLFLTDISGYEVITDLLAIQPHIPILLVTAHYSPQVCEEARRLGAIGGLAKPFPPAEILKLINSHLHGPTSDSR
;
A
#
# COMPACT_ATOMS: atom_id res chain seq x y z
N MET A 1 25.80 9.77 11.13
CA MET A 1 25.48 8.96 11.06
C MET A 1 24.77 8.63 10.05
N LEU A 2 24.36 7.91 9.99
CA LEU A 2 23.83 7.54 9.06
C LEU A 2 22.68 8.00 8.72
N ASP A 3 22.41 8.32 7.73
CA ASP A 3 21.29 8.75 7.24
C ASP A 3 20.46 7.76 6.72
N VAL A 4 20.26 6.74 7.46
CA VAL A 4 19.40 5.65 7.10
C VAL A 4 17.98 6.06 7.38
N GLU A 5 17.14 6.03 6.36
CA GLU A 5 15.74 6.28 6.54
C GLU A 5 15.10 5.12 7.28
N ARG A 6 14.32 5.39 8.31
CA ARG A 6 13.60 4.35 8.99
C ARG A 6 12.31 4.09 8.29
N LYS A 7 11.97 2.83 8.09
CA LYS A 7 10.75 2.44 7.40
C LYS A 7 9.51 3.03 8.04
N GLU A 8 9.46 3.06 9.36
CA GLU A 8 8.28 3.55 10.05
C GLU A 8 8.08 5.05 9.88
N LYS A 9 9.07 5.76 9.35
CA LYS A 9 8.94 7.18 9.07
C LYS A 9 8.68 7.47 7.60
N LEU A 10 8.69 6.45 6.76
CA LEU A 10 8.38 6.65 5.35
C LEU A 10 6.87 6.75 5.17
N PRO A 11 6.42 7.54 4.20
CA PRO A 11 4.99 7.68 3.97
C PRO A 11 4.37 6.42 3.38
N ILE A 12 3.06 6.35 3.47
CA ILE A 12 2.25 5.28 2.90
C ILE A 12 1.63 5.82 1.62
N LEU A 13 1.76 5.06 0.54
CA LEU A 13 1.18 5.45 -0.75
C LEU A 13 -0.14 4.71 -0.92
N VAL A 14 -1.23 5.46 -1.11
CA VAL A 14 -2.54 4.87 -1.36
C VAL A 14 -2.98 5.26 -2.76
N VAL A 15 -3.20 4.25 -3.61
CA VAL A 15 -3.61 4.42 -5.00
C VAL A 15 -5.02 3.86 -5.13
N ASP A 16 -6.01 4.73 -5.12
CA ASP A 16 -7.41 4.33 -5.15
C ASP A 16 -8.24 5.48 -5.69
N ASP A 17 -9.07 5.22 -6.71
CA ASP A 17 -9.87 6.26 -7.31
C ASP A 17 -11.20 6.50 -6.59
N GLU A 18 -11.47 5.75 -5.52
CA GLU A 18 -12.66 5.96 -4.71
C GLU A 18 -12.34 6.89 -3.55
N PRO A 19 -12.82 8.13 -3.55
CA PRO A 19 -12.41 9.09 -2.51
C PRO A 19 -12.75 8.63 -1.09
N SER A 20 -13.88 7.95 -0.92
CA SER A 20 -14.29 7.52 0.42
C SER A 20 -13.32 6.53 1.03
N VAL A 21 -12.75 5.65 0.21
CA VAL A 21 -11.77 4.66 0.68
C VAL A 21 -10.48 5.37 1.08
N GLY A 22 -9.99 6.25 0.19
CA GLY A 22 -8.75 6.97 0.46
C GLY A 22 -8.85 7.86 1.69
N ASP A 23 -9.96 8.56 1.84
CA ASP A 23 -10.16 9.46 2.96
C ASP A 23 -10.24 8.70 4.29
N ALA A 24 -10.93 7.55 4.30
CA ALA A 24 -11.04 6.73 5.50
C ALA A 24 -9.68 6.18 5.91
N LEU A 25 -8.89 5.71 4.95
CA LEU A 25 -7.55 5.24 5.23
C LEU A 25 -6.66 6.36 5.76
N ARG A 26 -6.71 7.52 5.10
CA ARG A 26 -5.90 8.65 5.53
C ARG A 26 -6.20 9.02 6.98
N LEU A 27 -7.49 9.09 7.32
CA LEU A 27 -7.87 9.48 8.66
C LEU A 27 -7.28 8.53 9.70
N VAL A 28 -7.42 7.23 9.50
CA VAL A 28 -6.94 6.25 10.47
C VAL A 28 -5.41 6.24 10.51
N LEU A 29 -4.76 6.26 9.34
CA LEU A 29 -3.31 6.16 9.29
C LEU A 29 -2.64 7.43 9.84
N GLU A 30 -3.16 8.59 9.49
CA GLU A 30 -2.58 9.84 10.01
C GLU A 30 -2.80 9.98 11.50
N SER A 31 -3.93 9.50 12.02
CA SER A 31 -4.19 9.50 13.45
C SER A 31 -3.20 8.62 14.20
N ASN A 32 -2.53 7.72 13.50
CA ASN A 32 -1.57 6.80 14.11
C ASN A 32 -0.13 7.14 13.72
N GLY A 33 0.09 8.36 13.26
CA GLY A 33 1.44 8.86 13.06
C GLY A 33 2.05 8.63 11.69
N TYR A 34 1.29 8.09 10.74
CA TYR A 34 1.81 7.88 9.39
C TYR A 34 1.48 9.06 8.48
N GLU A 35 2.40 9.41 7.61
CA GLU A 35 2.11 10.34 6.54
C GLU A 35 1.50 9.55 5.39
N VAL A 36 0.43 10.05 4.76
CA VAL A 36 -0.25 9.37 3.68
C VAL A 36 -0.20 10.23 2.43
N VAL A 37 0.23 9.62 1.34
CA VAL A 37 0.16 10.24 0.01
C VAL A 37 -0.94 9.50 -0.73
N LEU A 38 -2.00 10.23 -1.08
CA LEU A 38 -3.18 9.65 -1.71
C LEU A 38 -3.25 10.13 -3.15
N VAL A 39 -3.29 9.18 -4.08
CA VAL A 39 -3.47 9.48 -5.50
C VAL A 39 -4.62 8.65 -6.04
N THR A 40 -5.18 9.08 -7.16
CA THR A 40 -6.38 8.45 -7.71
C THR A 40 -6.14 7.68 -8.99
N THR A 41 -4.94 7.74 -9.56
CA THR A 41 -4.62 6.98 -10.77
C THR A 41 -3.37 6.16 -10.55
N GLY A 42 -3.25 5.09 -11.33
CA GLY A 42 -2.05 4.25 -11.27
C GLY A 42 -0.81 4.99 -11.71
N GLN A 43 -0.94 5.82 -12.76
CA GLN A 43 0.20 6.58 -13.25
C GLN A 43 0.71 7.56 -12.19
N ASP A 44 -0.20 8.23 -11.48
CA ASP A 44 0.23 9.13 -10.42
C ASP A 44 0.92 8.37 -9.29
N GLY A 45 0.46 7.16 -8.99
CA GLY A 45 1.12 6.34 -7.99
C GLY A 45 2.54 5.98 -8.38
N ILE A 46 2.71 5.59 -9.64
CA ILE A 46 4.04 5.26 -10.15
C ILE A 46 4.96 6.47 -10.12
N GLU A 47 4.42 7.63 -10.52
CA GLU A 47 5.21 8.86 -10.51
C GLU A 47 5.62 9.26 -9.10
N GLN A 48 4.74 9.10 -8.11
CA GLN A 48 5.10 9.36 -6.73
C GLN A 48 6.26 8.47 -6.29
N ALA A 49 6.23 7.20 -6.66
CA ALA A 49 7.28 6.27 -6.27
C ALA A 49 8.62 6.58 -6.93
N ARG A 50 8.60 7.23 -8.09
CA ARG A 50 9.85 7.67 -8.72
C ARG A 50 10.50 8.83 -7.96
N ASN A 51 9.69 9.59 -7.23
CA ASN A 51 10.17 10.83 -6.61
C ASN A 51 10.42 10.71 -5.12
N ARG A 52 9.90 9.69 -4.44
CA ARG A 52 10.16 9.52 -3.01
C ARG A 52 9.97 8.08 -2.62
N ARG A 53 10.57 7.71 -1.50
CA ARG A 53 10.45 6.35 -0.99
C ARG A 53 9.22 6.22 -0.12
N PHE A 54 8.61 5.03 -0.18
CA PHE A 54 7.43 4.71 0.61
C PHE A 54 7.69 3.47 1.44
N GLY A 55 7.07 3.42 2.62
CA GLY A 55 7.20 2.28 3.50
C GLY A 55 6.20 1.18 3.23
N PHE A 56 5.10 1.52 2.55
CA PHE A 56 4.01 0.58 2.27
C PHE A 56 3.12 1.21 1.21
N SER A 57 2.45 0.39 0.42
CA SER A 57 1.49 0.90 -0.55
C SER A 57 0.22 0.06 -0.56
N VAL A 58 -0.92 0.73 -0.67
CA VAL A 58 -2.22 0.10 -0.86
C VAL A 58 -2.68 0.47 -2.27
N VAL A 59 -2.99 -0.52 -3.10
CA VAL A 59 -3.28 -0.31 -4.51
C VAL A 59 -4.61 -0.98 -4.86
N ASP A 60 -5.53 -0.21 -5.42
CA ASP A 60 -6.79 -0.73 -5.93
C ASP A 60 -6.54 -1.48 -7.24
N LEU A 61 -7.20 -2.62 -7.42
CA LEU A 61 -7.06 -3.40 -8.65
C LEU A 61 -7.66 -2.68 -9.85
N PHE A 62 -8.86 -2.12 -9.69
CA PHE A 62 -9.58 -1.51 -10.81
C PHE A 62 -9.47 0.01 -10.75
N LEU A 63 -8.42 0.52 -11.36
CA LEU A 63 -8.20 1.95 -11.49
C LEU A 63 -8.68 2.39 -12.88
N THR A 64 -8.84 3.69 -13.08
CA THR A 64 -9.41 4.19 -14.33
C THR A 64 -8.41 4.18 -15.47
N ASP A 65 -7.11 4.23 -15.18
CA ASP A 65 -6.09 4.32 -16.23
C ASP A 65 -5.39 2.99 -16.49
N ILE A 66 -4.86 2.34 -15.47
CA ILE A 66 -4.16 1.07 -15.64
C ILE A 66 -4.59 0.13 -14.54
N SER A 67 -4.30 -1.16 -14.71
CA SER A 67 -4.64 -2.17 -13.70
C SER A 67 -3.75 -2.03 -12.46
N GLY A 68 -4.30 -2.35 -11.30
CA GLY A 68 -3.50 -2.44 -10.08
C GLY A 68 -2.38 -3.47 -10.18
N TYR A 69 -2.57 -4.52 -10.98
CA TYR A 69 -1.48 -5.47 -11.21
C TYR A 69 -0.29 -4.79 -11.89
N GLU A 70 -0.57 -3.92 -12.84
CA GLU A 70 0.48 -3.18 -13.52
C GLU A 70 1.17 -2.22 -12.57
N VAL A 71 0.40 -1.58 -11.69
CA VAL A 71 0.96 -0.69 -10.68
C VAL A 71 1.90 -1.47 -9.76
N ILE A 72 1.49 -2.66 -9.31
CA ILE A 72 2.35 -3.50 -8.46
C ILE A 72 3.68 -3.78 -9.15
N THR A 73 3.61 -4.20 -10.43
CA THR A 73 4.81 -4.52 -11.18
C THR A 73 5.75 -3.32 -11.29
N ASP A 74 5.20 -2.16 -11.61
CA ASP A 74 6.00 -0.97 -11.79
C ASP A 74 6.54 -0.42 -10.47
N LEU A 75 5.75 -0.47 -9.40
CA LEU A 75 6.23 -0.04 -8.09
C LEU A 75 7.41 -0.88 -7.62
N LEU A 76 7.32 -2.20 -7.81
CA LEU A 76 8.39 -3.09 -7.39
C LEU A 76 9.63 -2.95 -8.25
N ALA A 77 9.48 -2.54 -9.51
CA ALA A 77 10.64 -2.24 -10.35
C ALA A 77 11.38 -1.00 -9.84
N ILE A 78 10.63 -0.04 -9.27
CA ILE A 78 11.22 1.20 -8.76
C ILE A 78 11.72 1.03 -7.33
N GLN A 79 10.93 0.38 -6.48
CA GLN A 79 11.25 0.17 -5.07
C GLN A 79 11.06 -1.31 -4.73
N PRO A 80 12.09 -2.16 -4.95
CA PRO A 80 11.92 -3.62 -4.88
C PRO A 80 11.48 -4.19 -3.54
N HIS A 81 11.64 -3.44 -2.46
CA HIS A 81 11.33 -3.96 -1.13
C HIS A 81 10.06 -3.37 -0.52
N ILE A 82 9.31 -2.56 -1.27
CA ILE A 82 8.10 -1.96 -0.74
C ILE A 82 7.02 -3.02 -0.55
N PRO A 83 6.42 -3.14 0.64
CA PRO A 83 5.26 -4.02 0.80
C PRO A 83 4.04 -3.41 0.11
N ILE A 84 3.35 -4.19 -0.71
CA ILE A 84 2.18 -3.71 -1.45
C ILE A 84 1.00 -4.62 -1.16
N LEU A 85 -0.13 -4.01 -0.78
CA LEU A 85 -1.38 -4.73 -0.57
C LEU A 85 -2.35 -4.34 -1.68
N LEU A 86 -2.88 -5.33 -2.39
CA LEU A 86 -3.91 -5.08 -3.40
C LEU A 86 -5.27 -5.08 -2.73
N VAL A 87 -6.13 -4.12 -3.06
CA VAL A 87 -7.49 -4.09 -2.55
C VAL A 87 -8.45 -4.08 -3.72
N THR A 88 -9.62 -4.71 -3.57
CA THR A 88 -10.57 -4.77 -4.67
C THR A 88 -11.97 -5.13 -4.18
N ALA A 89 -12.99 -4.54 -4.82
CA ALA A 89 -14.37 -4.94 -4.60
C ALA A 89 -14.68 -6.29 -5.24
N HIS A 90 -13.78 -6.79 -6.08
CA HIS A 90 -13.98 -8.05 -6.80
C HIS A 90 -12.97 -9.10 -6.34
N TYR A 91 -12.85 -9.25 -5.04
CA TYR A 91 -11.87 -10.17 -4.44
C TYR A 91 -12.23 -11.62 -4.78
N SER A 92 -11.19 -12.40 -5.05
CA SER A 92 -11.27 -13.86 -5.16
C SER A 92 -9.92 -14.43 -4.76
N PRO A 93 -9.86 -15.73 -4.42
CA PRO A 93 -8.56 -16.34 -4.15
C PRO A 93 -7.58 -16.20 -5.31
N GLN A 94 -8.09 -16.22 -6.55
CA GLN A 94 -7.25 -16.08 -7.74
C GLN A 94 -6.66 -14.68 -7.84
N VAL A 95 -7.43 -13.65 -7.46
CA VAL A 95 -6.93 -12.28 -7.45
C VAL A 95 -5.80 -12.16 -6.43
N CYS A 96 -6.00 -12.71 -5.24
CA CYS A 96 -4.99 -12.65 -4.19
C CYS A 96 -3.73 -13.40 -4.61
N GLU A 97 -3.90 -14.56 -5.24
CA GLU A 97 -2.77 -15.36 -5.69
C GLU A 97 -1.99 -14.64 -6.78
N GLU A 98 -2.69 -14.01 -7.72
CA GLU A 98 -2.01 -13.26 -8.76
C GLU A 98 -1.23 -12.07 -8.18
N ALA A 99 -1.81 -11.36 -7.20
CA ALA A 99 -1.11 -10.27 -6.55
C ALA A 99 0.18 -10.76 -5.92
N ARG A 100 0.12 -11.90 -5.22
CA ARG A 100 1.31 -12.48 -4.61
C ARG A 100 2.34 -12.93 -5.63
N ARG A 101 1.87 -13.50 -6.73
CA ARG A 101 2.77 -13.93 -7.81
C ARG A 101 3.55 -12.73 -8.36
N LEU A 102 2.92 -11.56 -8.41
CA LEU A 102 3.58 -10.36 -8.89
C LEU A 102 4.48 -9.70 -7.85
N GLY A 103 4.42 -10.18 -6.61
CA GLY A 103 5.30 -9.68 -5.55
C GLY A 103 4.62 -8.90 -4.45
N ALA A 104 3.29 -8.73 -4.52
CA ALA A 104 2.55 -8.07 -3.43
C ALA A 104 2.44 -9.00 -2.24
N ILE A 105 2.13 -8.45 -1.07
CA ILE A 105 1.97 -9.25 0.13
C ILE A 105 0.65 -10.02 0.14
N GLY A 106 -0.31 -9.60 -0.67
CA GLY A 106 -1.58 -10.28 -0.81
C GLY A 106 -2.66 -9.35 -1.30
N GLY A 107 -3.91 -9.77 -1.14
CA GLY A 107 -5.07 -8.99 -1.52
C GLY A 107 -6.11 -8.97 -0.42
N LEU A 108 -6.94 -7.94 -0.41
CA LEU A 108 -7.98 -7.76 0.59
C LEU A 108 -9.25 -7.29 -0.09
N ALA A 109 -10.38 -7.80 0.36
CA ALA A 109 -11.68 -7.45 -0.22
C ALA A 109 -12.16 -6.11 0.32
N LYS A 110 -12.75 -5.30 -0.56
CA LYS A 110 -13.52 -4.13 -0.16
C LYS A 110 -14.95 -4.57 0.07
N PRO A 111 -15.63 -4.02 1.05
CA PRO A 111 -15.16 -3.03 2.01
C PRO A 111 -14.35 -3.70 3.11
N PHE A 112 -13.41 -2.95 3.66
CA PHE A 112 -12.59 -3.43 4.76
C PHE A 112 -12.54 -2.37 5.86
N PRO A 113 -12.38 -2.79 7.13
CA PRO A 113 -12.16 -1.80 8.18
C PRO A 113 -10.76 -1.20 8.02
N PRO A 114 -10.60 0.12 8.02
CA PRO A 114 -9.26 0.71 7.90
C PRO A 114 -8.28 0.21 8.96
N ALA A 115 -8.78 -0.19 10.13
CA ALA A 115 -7.92 -0.72 11.19
C ALA A 115 -7.20 -1.99 10.76
N GLU A 116 -7.78 -2.76 9.84
CA GLU A 116 -7.15 -3.98 9.36
C GLU A 116 -5.91 -3.66 8.54
N ILE A 117 -5.98 -2.61 7.72
CA ILE A 117 -4.81 -2.18 6.96
C ILE A 117 -3.76 -1.58 7.89
N LEU A 118 -4.18 -0.81 8.89
CA LEU A 118 -3.26 -0.28 9.89
C LEU A 118 -2.47 -1.41 10.56
N LYS A 119 -3.15 -2.51 10.89
CA LYS A 119 -2.50 -3.64 11.51
C LYS A 119 -1.44 -4.26 10.59
N LEU A 120 -1.76 -4.40 9.30
CA LEU A 120 -0.81 -4.92 8.34
C LEU A 120 0.39 -3.99 8.18
N ILE A 121 0.14 -2.69 8.10
CA ILE A 121 1.20 -1.71 7.99
C ILE A 121 2.12 -1.79 9.21
N ASN A 122 1.54 -1.82 10.40
CA ASN A 122 2.33 -1.88 11.63
C ASN A 122 3.21 -3.13 11.65
N SER A 123 2.66 -4.27 11.22
CA SER A 123 3.43 -5.52 11.27
C SER A 123 4.59 -5.49 10.29
N HIS A 124 4.45 -4.79 9.16
CA HIS A 124 5.53 -4.72 8.17
C HIS A 124 6.56 -3.65 8.48
N LEU A 125 6.14 -2.55 9.09
CA LEU A 125 7.06 -1.44 9.32
C LEU A 125 7.75 -1.51 10.67
N HIS A 126 7.08 -2.08 11.67
CA HIS A 126 7.66 -2.18 13.01
C HIS A 126 8.14 -3.59 13.32
N GLY A 127 7.84 -4.53 12.45
CA GLY A 127 8.29 -5.90 12.61
C GLY A 127 7.50 -6.65 13.64
N PRO A 128 7.74 -7.95 13.72
CA PRO A 128 7.03 -8.80 14.65
C PRO A 128 7.59 -8.68 16.04
N THR A 129 8.53 -7.91 16.21
CA THR A 129 9.13 -7.84 17.42
C THR A 129 8.28 -7.62 18.50
N SER A 130 8.15 -7.54 18.23
CA SER A 130 7.88 -7.58 18.88
C SER A 130 7.56 -7.94 19.68
N ASP A 131 7.48 -7.92 19.58
CA ASP A 131 7.31 -8.28 20.23
C ASP A 131 7.30 -8.81 20.79
N SER A 132 7.11 -8.95 20.74
CA SER A 132 7.23 -9.57 21.21
C SER A 132 7.66 -10.04 21.91
N ARG A 133 7.85 -10.00 22.33
CA ARG A 133 8.40 -10.53 23.00
C ARG A 133 8.30 -10.45 23.69
#